data_0dc29ba858a336f4dbecfa6620c83750
#
_entry.id   0dc29ba858a336f4dbecfa6620c83750
#
_cell.length_a   1.000
_cell.length_b   1.000
_cell.length_c   1.000
_cell.angle_alpha   90.00
_cell.angle_beta   90.00
_cell.angle_gamma   90.00
#
_symmetry.space_group_name_H-M   'P 1'
#
loop_
_entity.id
_entity.type
_entity.pdbx_description
1 polymer ?
#
loop_
_entity_poly.entity_id
_entity_poly.type
_entity_poly.pdbx_seq_one_letter_code
_entity_poly.pdbx_strand_id
1 'polypeptide(L)'
;MLAIRGAAVLGAAVLALTTASAFGENVRQEIKKYQRMTAENSPVDLWVLEGEDLWKQKRGPNSVSLERCDLGMGPGVTKGAYAHLPRYFKDTDRVQDLESRVVTCMTTLQGFTEKQATKRVFGNADKPSDMEYLAAYVASRSRGVRMQVSTKNPKEKASYKMGKALFYYRAGPWDFSCASCHGTPNKRIRMQALPVLSSKAGARGTYTTWPGYRVSNSQLKTMQWRINDCFRQQRFPEPGYGSDATVALTMYMAVNANGAIYRGPGTKR
;
A
#
# COMPACT_ATOMS: atom_id res chain seq x y z
N MET A 1 -60.08 33.58 6.81
CA MET A 1 -58.88 33.90 6.04
C MET A 1 -57.62 33.29 6.70
N LEU A 2 -57.50 31.94 6.74
CA LEU A 2 -56.33 31.29 7.41
C LEU A 2 -55.96 29.93 6.77
N ALA A 3 -55.86 29.87 5.46
CA ALA A 3 -55.58 28.60 4.77
C ALA A 3 -54.52 28.67 3.63
N ILE A 4 -53.78 29.79 3.44
CA ILE A 4 -52.90 29.94 2.27
C ILE A 4 -51.40 30.05 2.66
N ARG A 5 -51.03 30.09 3.96
CA ARG A 5 -49.61 30.24 4.37
C ARG A 5 -48.84 28.93 4.56
N GLY A 6 -49.52 27.76 4.58
CA GLY A 6 -48.86 26.50 4.84
C GLY A 6 -48.21 25.80 3.60
N ALA A 7 -48.73 26.05 2.41
CA ALA A 7 -48.30 25.32 1.20
C ALA A 7 -46.98 25.90 0.60
N ALA A 8 -46.71 27.15 0.76
CA ALA A 8 -45.50 27.81 0.19
C ALA A 8 -44.19 27.42 0.91
N VAL A 9 -44.26 27.12 2.21
CA VAL A 9 -43.05 26.76 3.01
C VAL A 9 -42.59 25.31 2.72
N LEU A 10 -43.54 24.40 2.48
CA LEU A 10 -43.24 23.02 2.13
C LEU A 10 -42.61 22.90 0.73
N GLY A 11 -43.06 23.69 -0.25
CA GLY A 11 -42.50 23.71 -1.60
C GLY A 11 -41.04 24.22 -1.66
N ALA A 12 -40.70 25.22 -0.88
CA ALA A 12 -39.36 25.79 -0.84
C ALA A 12 -38.36 24.82 -0.17
N ALA A 13 -38.78 24.10 0.87
CA ALA A 13 -37.92 23.12 1.56
C ALA A 13 -37.59 21.89 0.68
N VAL A 14 -38.54 21.40 -0.13
CA VAL A 14 -38.33 20.28 -1.06
C VAL A 14 -37.41 20.68 -2.22
N LEU A 15 -37.55 21.92 -2.76
CA LEU A 15 -36.68 22.43 -3.83
C LEU A 15 -35.23 22.59 -3.34
N ALA A 16 -35.02 23.08 -2.11
CA ALA A 16 -33.70 23.24 -1.53
C ALA A 16 -32.98 21.89 -1.26
N LEU A 17 -33.73 20.86 -0.88
CA LEU A 17 -33.19 19.50 -0.67
C LEU A 17 -32.77 18.83 -1.99
N THR A 18 -33.53 19.03 -3.07
CA THR A 18 -33.19 18.45 -4.39
C THR A 18 -32.00 19.13 -5.04
N THR A 19 -31.83 20.43 -4.89
CA THR A 19 -30.67 21.17 -5.43
C THR A 19 -29.37 20.83 -4.69
N ALA A 20 -29.41 20.66 -3.36
CA ALA A 20 -28.26 20.26 -2.57
C ALA A 20 -27.77 18.85 -2.93
N SER A 21 -28.69 17.91 -3.21
CA SER A 21 -28.36 16.55 -3.65
C SER A 21 -27.75 16.54 -5.06
N ALA A 22 -28.28 17.31 -5.99
CA ALA A 22 -27.75 17.43 -7.34
C ALA A 22 -26.36 18.07 -7.39
N PHE A 23 -26.09 19.07 -6.56
CA PHE A 23 -24.79 19.69 -6.43
C PHE A 23 -23.75 18.70 -5.87
N GLY A 24 -24.11 17.93 -4.85
CA GLY A 24 -23.22 16.92 -4.27
C GLY A 24 -22.91 15.77 -5.25
N GLU A 25 -23.84 15.37 -6.08
CA GLU A 25 -23.66 14.36 -7.12
C GLU A 25 -22.72 14.85 -8.24
N ASN A 26 -22.88 16.10 -8.68
CA ASN A 26 -22.03 16.70 -9.69
C ASN A 26 -20.58 16.81 -9.21
N VAL A 27 -20.34 17.25 -7.98
CA VAL A 27 -19.00 17.30 -7.38
C VAL A 27 -18.37 15.92 -7.29
N ARG A 28 -19.13 14.88 -6.93
CA ARG A 28 -18.64 13.50 -6.91
C ARG A 28 -18.27 13.00 -8.30
N GLN A 29 -19.02 13.35 -9.33
CA GLN A 29 -18.75 12.97 -10.72
C GLN A 29 -17.47 13.64 -11.22
N GLU A 30 -17.27 14.93 -10.95
CA GLU A 30 -16.06 15.66 -11.32
C GLU A 30 -14.82 15.13 -10.58
N ILE A 31 -14.94 14.76 -9.30
CA ILE A 31 -13.86 14.10 -8.56
C ILE A 31 -13.50 12.77 -9.20
N LYS A 32 -14.50 11.95 -9.59
CA LYS A 32 -14.25 10.67 -10.28
C LYS A 32 -13.60 10.86 -11.65
N LYS A 33 -14.03 11.88 -12.40
CA LYS A 33 -13.43 12.23 -13.69
C LYS A 33 -11.96 12.63 -13.52
N TYR A 34 -11.66 13.52 -12.58
CA TYR A 34 -10.30 13.91 -12.27
C TYR A 34 -9.44 12.72 -11.83
N GLN A 35 -10.00 11.82 -11.01
CA GLN A 35 -9.31 10.60 -10.59
C GLN A 35 -9.01 9.67 -11.77
N ARG A 36 -9.91 9.55 -12.76
CA ARG A 36 -9.64 8.78 -13.98
C ARG A 36 -8.54 9.43 -14.83
N MET A 37 -8.63 10.73 -15.09
CA MET A 37 -7.62 11.46 -15.86
C MET A 37 -6.22 11.34 -15.24
N THR A 38 -6.12 11.43 -13.91
CA THR A 38 -4.85 11.25 -13.18
C THR A 38 -4.39 9.79 -13.17
N ALA A 39 -5.28 8.82 -13.30
CA ALA A 39 -4.92 7.42 -13.38
C ALA A 39 -4.43 7.03 -14.79
N GLU A 40 -5.02 7.61 -15.83
CA GLU A 40 -4.65 7.37 -17.25
C GLU A 40 -3.30 7.99 -17.63
N ASN A 41 -2.91 9.10 -16.97
CA ASN A 41 -1.63 9.78 -17.16
C ASN A 41 -0.77 9.69 -15.92
N SER A 42 -0.80 8.55 -15.24
CA SER A 42 -0.10 8.40 -13.96
C SER A 42 1.42 8.29 -14.18
N PRO A 43 2.24 9.09 -13.49
CA PRO A 43 3.70 8.92 -13.51
C PRO A 43 4.14 7.55 -12.99
N VAL A 44 3.24 6.79 -12.37
CA VAL A 44 3.47 5.40 -11.94
C VAL A 44 3.90 4.50 -13.09
N ASP A 45 3.41 4.74 -14.31
CA ASP A 45 3.69 3.85 -15.44
C ASP A 45 5.17 3.89 -15.86
N LEU A 46 5.85 5.04 -15.71
CA LEU A 46 7.31 5.12 -15.88
C LEU A 46 8.04 4.24 -14.85
N TRP A 47 7.58 4.23 -13.59
CA TRP A 47 8.14 3.38 -12.54
C TRP A 47 7.93 1.90 -12.83
N VAL A 48 6.82 1.54 -13.44
CA VAL A 48 6.52 0.16 -13.84
C VAL A 48 7.44 -0.29 -14.97
N LEU A 49 7.68 0.56 -15.98
CA LEU A 49 8.57 0.26 -17.11
C LEU A 49 10.02 0.06 -16.63
N GLU A 50 10.56 1.00 -15.86
CA GLU A 50 11.90 0.87 -15.27
C GLU A 50 12.03 -0.37 -14.39
N GLY A 51 10.97 -0.70 -13.64
CA GLY A 51 10.93 -1.90 -12.82
C GLY A 51 10.89 -3.19 -13.63
N GLU A 52 10.24 -3.20 -14.79
CA GLU A 52 10.23 -4.33 -15.72
C GLU A 52 11.62 -4.55 -16.32
N ASP A 53 12.29 -3.49 -16.74
CA ASP A 53 13.64 -3.56 -17.28
C ASP A 53 14.63 -4.07 -16.23
N LEU A 54 14.57 -3.55 -15.01
CA LEU A 54 15.37 -4.03 -13.88
C LEU A 54 15.10 -5.49 -13.53
N TRP A 55 13.85 -5.96 -13.64
CA TRP A 55 13.47 -7.35 -13.37
C TRP A 55 14.11 -8.32 -14.36
N LYS A 56 14.20 -7.92 -15.63
CA LYS A 56 14.78 -8.69 -16.73
C LYS A 56 16.31 -8.54 -16.83
N GLN A 57 16.86 -7.47 -16.27
CA GLN A 57 18.28 -7.17 -16.35
C GLN A 57 19.12 -8.19 -15.59
N LYS A 58 20.15 -8.72 -16.23
CA LYS A 58 21.17 -9.54 -15.59
C LYS A 58 22.05 -8.67 -14.70
N ARG A 59 22.08 -8.97 -13.42
CA ARG A 59 22.75 -8.14 -12.39
C ARG A 59 23.47 -9.01 -11.36
N GLY A 60 24.26 -8.33 -10.54
CA GLY A 60 24.99 -8.95 -9.44
C GLY A 60 26.15 -9.83 -9.88
N PRO A 61 26.89 -10.42 -8.93
CA PRO A 61 28.04 -11.28 -9.20
C PRO A 61 27.71 -12.46 -10.12
N ASN A 62 26.50 -13.01 -10.02
CA ASN A 62 26.08 -14.16 -10.81
C ASN A 62 25.60 -13.79 -12.22
N SER A 63 25.50 -12.51 -12.56
CA SER A 63 24.97 -12.03 -13.86
C SER A 63 23.62 -12.67 -14.24
N VAL A 64 22.68 -12.76 -13.29
CA VAL A 64 21.36 -13.38 -13.45
C VAL A 64 20.24 -12.33 -13.28
N SER A 65 19.15 -12.49 -14.04
CA SER A 65 17.93 -11.65 -13.88
C SER A 65 17.08 -12.15 -12.71
N LEU A 66 16.06 -11.34 -12.34
CA LEU A 66 15.05 -11.74 -11.34
C LEU A 66 13.91 -12.59 -11.94
N GLU A 67 13.92 -12.89 -13.24
CA GLU A 67 12.86 -13.64 -13.93
C GLU A 67 12.61 -15.04 -13.38
N ARG A 68 13.53 -15.59 -12.58
CA ARG A 68 13.36 -16.88 -11.89
C ARG A 68 12.97 -16.73 -10.43
N CYS A 69 12.78 -15.51 -9.93
CA CYS A 69 12.38 -15.26 -8.56
C CYS A 69 11.00 -15.84 -8.28
N ASP A 70 10.90 -16.70 -7.27
CA ASP A 70 9.61 -17.23 -6.80
C ASP A 70 9.00 -16.26 -5.77
N LEU A 71 7.94 -15.60 -6.18
CA LEU A 71 7.14 -14.70 -5.33
C LEU A 71 5.99 -15.45 -4.61
N GLY A 72 6.08 -16.78 -4.57
CA GLY A 72 5.10 -17.64 -3.91
C GLY A 72 3.98 -18.14 -4.83
N MET A 73 4.07 -17.85 -6.12
CA MET A 73 3.16 -18.35 -7.16
C MET A 73 3.87 -19.33 -8.11
N GLY A 74 5.10 -19.71 -7.78
CA GLY A 74 6.03 -20.47 -8.58
C GLY A 74 7.13 -19.58 -9.18
N PRO A 75 8.28 -20.19 -9.56
CA PRO A 75 9.40 -19.46 -10.13
C PRO A 75 9.01 -18.62 -11.35
N GLY A 76 9.34 -17.33 -11.35
CA GLY A 76 9.09 -16.39 -12.44
C GLY A 76 7.67 -15.87 -12.55
N VAL A 77 6.72 -16.34 -11.75
CA VAL A 77 5.33 -15.90 -11.83
C VAL A 77 5.14 -14.59 -11.04
N THR A 78 5.06 -13.48 -11.76
CA THR A 78 4.76 -12.15 -11.19
C THR A 78 3.26 -11.85 -11.17
N LYS A 79 2.49 -12.43 -12.13
CA LYS A 79 1.05 -12.16 -12.26
C LYS A 79 0.29 -12.56 -10.99
N GLY A 80 -0.34 -11.58 -10.35
CA GLY A 80 -1.13 -11.79 -9.14
C GLY A 80 -0.31 -11.93 -7.85
N ALA A 81 1.01 -12.01 -7.90
CA ALA A 81 1.84 -12.30 -6.74
C ALA A 81 1.63 -11.30 -5.59
N TYR A 82 1.60 -10.00 -5.88
CA TYR A 82 1.41 -8.98 -4.85
C TYR A 82 0.09 -9.14 -4.06
N ALA A 83 -0.96 -9.60 -4.72
CA ALA A 83 -2.27 -9.81 -4.09
C ALA A 83 -2.29 -10.99 -3.08
N HIS A 84 -1.24 -11.82 -3.06
CA HIS A 84 -1.06 -12.95 -2.16
C HIS A 84 0.07 -12.76 -1.13
N LEU A 85 0.72 -11.60 -1.14
CA LEU A 85 1.80 -11.25 -0.21
C LEU A 85 1.27 -10.31 0.91
N PRO A 86 1.84 -10.42 2.14
CA PRO A 86 2.91 -11.33 2.61
C PRO A 86 2.45 -12.79 2.72
N ARG A 87 3.41 -13.72 2.66
CA ARG A 87 3.17 -15.14 2.85
C ARG A 87 4.40 -15.87 3.40
N TYR A 88 4.21 -17.10 3.85
CA TYR A 88 5.29 -17.97 4.27
C TYR A 88 6.05 -18.54 3.07
N PHE A 89 7.38 -18.55 3.17
CA PHE A 89 8.30 -19.14 2.21
C PHE A 89 9.13 -20.25 2.89
N LYS A 90 9.09 -21.46 2.33
CA LYS A 90 9.76 -22.63 2.90
C LYS A 90 11.28 -22.52 2.81
N ASP A 91 11.81 -21.91 1.75
CA ASP A 91 13.24 -21.77 1.49
C ASP A 91 13.96 -20.87 2.51
N THR A 92 13.26 -19.91 3.08
CA THR A 92 13.79 -19.02 4.13
C THR A 92 13.24 -19.33 5.51
N ASP A 93 12.23 -20.21 5.59
CA ASP A 93 11.47 -20.50 6.80
C ASP A 93 10.84 -19.25 7.45
N ARG A 94 10.54 -18.20 6.66
CA ARG A 94 10.02 -16.90 7.10
C ARG A 94 8.77 -16.48 6.35
N VAL A 95 7.96 -15.63 6.99
CA VAL A 95 6.95 -14.83 6.29
C VAL A 95 7.65 -13.63 5.66
N GLN A 96 7.42 -13.42 4.37
CA GLN A 96 8.02 -12.32 3.62
C GLN A 96 6.94 -11.54 2.86
N ASP A 97 7.09 -10.23 2.82
CA ASP A 97 6.36 -9.36 1.90
C ASP A 97 7.10 -9.26 0.55
N LEU A 98 6.61 -8.44 -0.37
CA LEU A 98 7.25 -8.29 -1.67
C LEU A 98 8.71 -7.85 -1.54
N GLU A 99 8.97 -6.83 -0.73
CA GLU A 99 10.29 -6.21 -0.65
C GLU A 99 11.32 -7.14 -0.04
N SER A 100 10.99 -7.78 1.08
CA SER A 100 11.87 -8.77 1.72
C SER A 100 12.08 -10.00 0.83
N ARG A 101 11.08 -10.42 0.04
CA ARG A 101 11.22 -11.52 -0.91
C ARG A 101 12.12 -11.15 -2.10
N VAL A 102 12.01 -9.94 -2.63
CA VAL A 102 12.92 -9.46 -3.69
C VAL A 102 14.37 -9.40 -3.18
N VAL A 103 14.61 -8.96 -1.94
CA VAL A 103 15.96 -9.02 -1.34
C VAL A 103 16.47 -10.47 -1.32
N THR A 104 15.65 -11.44 -0.90
CA THR A 104 16.01 -12.85 -0.96
C THR A 104 16.40 -13.30 -2.37
N CYS A 105 15.62 -12.92 -3.39
CA CYS A 105 15.96 -13.25 -4.77
C CYS A 105 17.24 -12.56 -5.26
N MET A 106 17.48 -11.31 -4.86
CA MET A 106 18.72 -10.60 -5.18
C MET A 106 19.94 -11.30 -4.56
N THR A 107 19.81 -11.83 -3.36
CA THR A 107 20.89 -12.54 -2.69
C THR A 107 21.10 -13.95 -3.26
N THR A 108 20.03 -14.72 -3.44
CA THR A 108 20.12 -16.12 -3.83
C THR A 108 20.33 -16.34 -5.34
N LEU A 109 19.75 -15.50 -6.19
CA LEU A 109 19.89 -15.61 -7.64
C LEU A 109 21.02 -14.74 -8.18
N GLN A 110 21.02 -13.47 -7.83
CA GLN A 110 21.98 -12.50 -8.37
C GLN A 110 23.33 -12.49 -7.64
N GLY A 111 23.41 -13.09 -6.45
CA GLY A 111 24.65 -13.19 -5.67
C GLY A 111 25.03 -11.91 -4.92
N PHE A 112 24.11 -10.95 -4.78
CA PHE A 112 24.35 -9.79 -3.93
C PHE A 112 24.44 -10.20 -2.45
N THR A 113 25.27 -9.54 -1.68
CA THR A 113 25.16 -9.61 -0.23
C THR A 113 23.90 -8.87 0.24
N GLU A 114 23.34 -9.25 1.38
CA GLU A 114 22.18 -8.55 1.95
C GLU A 114 22.45 -7.05 2.11
N LYS A 115 23.63 -6.68 2.57
CA LYS A 115 24.09 -5.28 2.68
C LYS A 115 24.06 -4.54 1.33
N GLN A 116 24.42 -5.21 0.23
CA GLN A 116 24.32 -4.62 -1.12
C GLN A 116 22.88 -4.49 -1.59
N ALA A 117 22.07 -5.55 -1.42
CA ALA A 117 20.66 -5.57 -1.80
C ALA A 117 19.82 -4.54 -1.02
N THR A 118 20.21 -4.23 0.22
CA THR A 118 19.51 -3.28 1.10
C THR A 118 20.19 -1.93 1.23
N LYS A 119 21.29 -1.67 0.51
CA LYS A 119 22.10 -0.44 0.66
C LYS A 119 21.28 0.85 0.49
N ARG A 120 20.29 0.85 -0.40
CA ARG A 120 19.43 1.98 -0.66
C ARG A 120 18.05 1.52 -1.10
N VAL A 121 17.28 1.04 -0.15
CA VAL A 121 15.92 0.53 -0.40
C VAL A 121 14.88 1.64 -0.57
N PHE A 122 15.17 2.83 -0.04
CA PHE A 122 14.34 4.03 -0.18
C PHE A 122 15.12 5.10 -0.94
N GLY A 123 14.57 5.53 -2.06
CA GLY A 123 15.13 6.59 -2.88
C GLY A 123 14.69 7.98 -2.42
N ASN A 124 15.25 8.99 -3.10
CA ASN A 124 14.82 10.39 -3.03
C ASN A 124 14.52 10.91 -4.45
N ALA A 125 14.03 12.16 -4.60
CA ALA A 125 13.61 12.70 -5.89
C ALA A 125 14.70 12.63 -6.97
N ASP A 126 15.95 12.88 -6.58
CA ASP A 126 17.08 12.90 -7.51
C ASP A 126 17.59 11.49 -7.83
N LYS A 127 17.33 10.54 -6.94
CA LYS A 127 17.85 9.19 -7.07
C LYS A 127 16.86 8.15 -6.52
N PRO A 128 15.90 7.70 -7.34
CA PRO A 128 14.99 6.61 -7.00
C PRO A 128 15.74 5.33 -6.62
N SER A 129 15.10 4.41 -5.90
CA SER A 129 15.70 3.13 -5.57
C SER A 129 15.24 2.03 -6.53
N ASP A 130 16.14 1.08 -6.79
CA ASP A 130 15.81 -0.11 -7.59
C ASP A 130 14.65 -0.90 -6.97
N MET A 131 14.57 -0.94 -5.63
CA MET A 131 13.49 -1.62 -4.92
C MET A 131 12.13 -0.95 -5.17
N GLU A 132 12.07 0.38 -5.24
CA GLU A 132 10.84 1.10 -5.55
C GLU A 132 10.36 0.80 -6.97
N TYR A 133 11.27 0.71 -7.96
CA TYR A 133 10.97 0.31 -9.33
C TYR A 133 10.48 -1.14 -9.41
N LEU A 134 11.22 -2.08 -8.82
CA LEU A 134 10.86 -3.51 -8.79
C LEU A 134 9.51 -3.72 -8.11
N ALA A 135 9.25 -3.02 -7.01
CA ALA A 135 7.96 -3.07 -6.32
C ALA A 135 6.82 -2.53 -7.18
N ALA A 136 7.04 -1.46 -7.95
CA ALA A 136 6.06 -0.93 -8.89
C ALA A 136 5.70 -1.96 -9.96
N TYR A 137 6.71 -2.57 -10.59
CA TYR A 137 6.49 -3.59 -11.62
C TYR A 137 5.71 -4.78 -11.10
N VAL A 138 6.21 -5.46 -10.05
CA VAL A 138 5.56 -6.67 -9.54
C VAL A 138 4.13 -6.37 -9.05
N ALA A 139 3.93 -5.25 -8.37
CA ALA A 139 2.62 -4.86 -7.90
C ALA A 139 1.66 -4.57 -9.07
N SER A 140 2.11 -3.94 -10.16
CA SER A 140 1.29 -3.67 -11.35
C SER A 140 0.74 -4.97 -11.97
N ARG A 141 1.48 -6.08 -11.88
CA ARG A 141 1.06 -7.40 -12.38
C ARG A 141 -0.10 -8.01 -11.59
N SER A 142 -0.50 -7.38 -10.49
CA SER A 142 -1.65 -7.77 -9.67
C SER A 142 -2.88 -6.87 -9.87
N ARG A 143 -2.84 -5.86 -10.75
CA ARG A 143 -4.01 -5.00 -11.05
C ARG A 143 -5.20 -5.87 -11.48
N GLY A 144 -6.36 -5.63 -10.90
CA GLY A 144 -7.58 -6.39 -11.16
C GLY A 144 -7.71 -7.71 -10.39
N VAL A 145 -6.64 -8.16 -9.71
CA VAL A 145 -6.66 -9.39 -8.93
C VAL A 145 -7.26 -9.13 -7.54
N ARG A 146 -8.05 -10.08 -7.03
CA ARG A 146 -8.61 -10.01 -5.69
C ARG A 146 -7.54 -10.31 -4.64
N MET A 147 -7.40 -9.43 -3.64
CA MET A 147 -6.52 -9.66 -2.49
C MET A 147 -6.92 -10.93 -1.74
N GLN A 148 -5.95 -11.83 -1.54
CA GLN A 148 -6.13 -13.12 -0.90
C GLN A 148 -4.89 -13.55 -0.14
N VAL A 149 -4.54 -12.78 0.89
CA VAL A 149 -3.41 -13.07 1.78
C VAL A 149 -3.82 -14.14 2.78
N SER A 150 -3.04 -15.23 2.84
CA SER A 150 -3.33 -16.38 3.70
C SER A 150 -2.91 -16.14 5.16
N THR A 151 -3.64 -16.77 6.07
CA THR A 151 -3.23 -16.97 7.48
C THR A 151 -3.35 -18.44 7.89
N LYS A 152 -3.35 -19.36 6.90
CA LYS A 152 -3.50 -20.80 7.14
C LYS A 152 -2.23 -21.42 7.73
N ASN A 153 -1.06 -20.98 7.26
CA ASN A 153 0.21 -21.41 7.81
C ASN A 153 0.38 -20.86 9.24
N PRO A 154 0.87 -21.65 10.21
CA PRO A 154 1.08 -21.18 11.58
C PRO A 154 1.94 -19.92 11.69
N LYS A 155 2.99 -19.79 10.87
CA LYS A 155 3.85 -18.60 10.83
C LYS A 155 3.14 -17.37 10.24
N GLU A 156 2.31 -17.55 9.21
CA GLU A 156 1.44 -16.46 8.69
C GLU A 156 0.46 -15.98 9.76
N LYS A 157 -0.17 -16.93 10.48
CA LYS A 157 -1.08 -16.60 11.59
C LYS A 157 -0.36 -15.89 12.73
N ALA A 158 0.86 -16.32 13.06
CA ALA A 158 1.70 -15.66 14.07
C ALA A 158 2.09 -14.24 13.63
N SER A 159 2.53 -14.06 12.38
CA SER A 159 2.86 -12.76 11.79
C SER A 159 1.64 -11.82 11.80
N TYR A 160 0.46 -12.29 11.42
CA TYR A 160 -0.77 -11.50 11.52
C TYR A 160 -1.07 -11.04 12.94
N LYS A 161 -0.95 -11.95 13.93
CA LYS A 161 -1.17 -11.62 15.36
C LYS A 161 -0.15 -10.60 15.85
N MET A 162 1.13 -10.77 15.49
CA MET A 162 2.19 -9.83 15.81
C MET A 162 1.89 -8.45 15.20
N GLY A 163 1.54 -8.39 13.91
CA GLY A 163 1.19 -7.15 13.24
C GLY A 163 0.01 -6.43 13.86
N LYS A 164 -1.02 -7.20 14.29
CA LYS A 164 -2.14 -6.65 15.07
C LYS A 164 -1.68 -6.09 16.39
N ALA A 165 -0.84 -6.80 17.15
CA ALA A 165 -0.32 -6.34 18.44
C ALA A 165 0.51 -5.05 18.26
N LEU A 166 1.41 -5.03 17.29
CA LEU A 166 2.23 -3.84 16.95
C LEU A 166 1.38 -2.65 16.51
N PHE A 167 0.30 -2.88 15.77
CA PHE A 167 -0.60 -1.82 15.33
C PHE A 167 -1.25 -1.05 16.49
N TYR A 168 -1.50 -1.72 17.61
CA TYR A 168 -2.08 -1.13 18.81
C TYR A 168 -1.05 -0.81 19.91
N TYR A 169 0.20 -1.24 19.73
CA TYR A 169 1.26 -1.00 20.71
C TYR A 169 1.61 0.48 20.77
N ARG A 170 1.50 1.07 21.94
CA ARG A 170 1.84 2.47 22.21
C ARG A 170 3.32 2.59 22.55
N ALA A 171 4.00 3.54 21.92
CA ALA A 171 5.43 3.73 22.11
C ALA A 171 5.84 5.18 21.75
N GLY A 172 7.13 5.45 21.95
CA GLY A 172 7.73 6.74 21.65
C GLY A 172 7.36 7.82 22.67
N PRO A 173 7.96 9.02 22.56
CA PRO A 173 7.78 10.10 23.52
C PRO A 173 6.35 10.66 23.61
N TRP A 174 5.53 10.39 22.58
CA TRP A 174 4.13 10.83 22.55
C TRP A 174 3.14 9.73 22.92
N ASP A 175 3.64 8.55 23.30
CA ASP A 175 2.81 7.40 23.66
C ASP A 175 1.71 7.12 22.62
N PHE A 176 2.07 7.14 21.32
CA PHE A 176 1.16 6.84 20.21
C PHE A 176 1.31 5.40 19.73
N SER A 177 0.31 4.96 19.00
CA SER A 177 0.32 3.72 18.20
C SER A 177 -0.15 4.00 16.78
N CYS A 178 -0.03 3.05 15.88
CA CYS A 178 -0.67 3.15 14.55
C CYS A 178 -2.18 3.38 14.71
N ALA A 179 -2.81 2.73 15.68
CA ALA A 179 -4.23 2.85 15.99
C ALA A 179 -4.61 4.25 16.50
N SER A 180 -3.71 5.02 17.12
CA SER A 180 -3.99 6.40 17.54
C SER A 180 -4.44 7.29 16.37
N CYS A 181 -3.89 7.02 15.17
CA CYS A 181 -4.23 7.72 13.93
C CYS A 181 -5.16 6.90 13.03
N HIS A 182 -5.01 5.57 12.98
CA HIS A 182 -5.65 4.69 12.00
C HIS A 182 -6.65 3.71 12.61
N GLY A 183 -7.00 3.85 13.89
CA GLY A 183 -7.91 2.94 14.60
C GLY A 183 -9.37 3.38 14.59
N THR A 184 -9.65 4.67 14.46
CA THR A 184 -11.00 5.25 14.52
C THR A 184 -11.26 6.22 13.36
N PRO A 185 -12.53 6.42 12.95
CA PRO A 185 -12.88 7.37 11.90
C PRO A 185 -12.62 8.83 12.31
N ASN A 186 -12.68 9.72 11.33
CA ASN A 186 -12.59 11.17 11.46
C ASN A 186 -11.25 11.71 11.98
N LYS A 187 -10.22 10.90 12.03
CA LYS A 187 -8.86 11.37 12.28
C LYS A 187 -8.30 12.06 11.03
N ARG A 188 -7.59 13.15 11.22
CA ARG A 188 -7.01 13.96 10.14
C ARG A 188 -5.60 14.38 10.50
N ILE A 189 -4.76 14.48 9.48
CA ILE A 189 -3.43 15.08 9.58
C ILE A 189 -3.20 15.97 8.36
N ARG A 190 -2.72 17.20 8.57
CA ARG A 190 -2.48 18.16 7.47
C ARG A 190 -3.66 18.24 6.49
N MET A 191 -4.88 18.38 7.01
CA MET A 191 -6.14 18.43 6.24
C MET A 191 -6.51 17.15 5.46
N GLN A 192 -5.76 16.08 5.61
CA GLN A 192 -6.09 14.79 4.99
C GLN A 192 -6.78 13.87 5.99
N ALA A 193 -7.89 13.26 5.57
CA ALA A 193 -8.54 12.23 6.34
C ALA A 193 -7.67 10.97 6.36
N LEU A 194 -7.51 10.38 7.54
CA LEU A 194 -6.73 9.17 7.74
C LEU A 194 -7.65 7.95 7.57
N PRO A 195 -7.21 6.91 6.84
CA PRO A 195 -7.99 5.68 6.69
C PRO A 195 -8.00 4.90 8.00
N VAL A 196 -9.12 4.25 8.30
CA VAL A 196 -9.25 3.33 9.44
C VAL A 196 -8.71 1.95 9.04
N LEU A 197 -7.41 1.73 9.21
CA LEU A 197 -6.74 0.52 8.73
C LEU A 197 -7.08 -0.74 9.55
N SER A 198 -7.63 -0.57 10.76
CA SER A 198 -8.19 -1.66 11.57
C SER A 198 -9.51 -2.21 11.02
N SER A 199 -10.21 -1.45 10.17
CA SER A 199 -11.45 -1.89 9.52
C SER A 199 -11.19 -2.45 8.12
N LYS A 200 -12.01 -3.44 7.72
CA LYS A 200 -11.97 -3.98 6.36
C LYS A 200 -12.20 -2.90 5.29
N ALA A 201 -13.15 -2.01 5.51
CA ALA A 201 -13.48 -0.95 4.55
C ALA A 201 -12.30 0.02 4.34
N GLY A 202 -11.69 0.51 5.42
CA GLY A 202 -10.55 1.42 5.36
C GLY A 202 -9.29 0.75 4.81
N ALA A 203 -8.99 -0.48 5.21
CA ALA A 203 -7.86 -1.25 4.66
C ALA A 203 -8.05 -1.54 3.17
N ARG A 204 -9.24 -1.99 2.75
CA ARG A 204 -9.58 -2.23 1.33
C ARG A 204 -9.45 -0.99 0.46
N GLY A 205 -9.89 0.17 0.96
CA GLY A 205 -9.78 1.44 0.23
C GLY A 205 -8.35 1.95 0.08
N THR A 206 -7.47 1.60 1.00
CA THR A 206 -6.13 2.17 1.12
C THR A 206 -5.03 1.22 0.69
N TYR A 207 -4.95 0.04 1.29
CA TYR A 207 -3.85 -0.91 1.04
C TYR A 207 -3.81 -1.35 -0.42
N THR A 208 -4.97 -1.55 -1.06
CA THR A 208 -5.06 -1.99 -2.46
C THR A 208 -4.55 -1.00 -3.50
N THR A 209 -4.07 0.16 -3.08
CA THR A 209 -3.49 1.19 -3.95
C THR A 209 -2.02 1.49 -3.63
N TRP A 210 -1.38 0.66 -2.79
CA TRP A 210 0.07 0.68 -2.52
C TRP A 210 0.77 -0.44 -3.31
N PRO A 211 2.03 -0.22 -3.76
CA PRO A 211 2.87 0.98 -3.65
C PRO A 211 2.19 2.21 -4.22
N GLY A 212 2.61 3.40 -3.79
CA GLY A 212 1.96 4.63 -4.21
C GLY A 212 2.92 5.73 -4.63
N TYR A 213 2.70 6.29 -5.82
CA TYR A 213 3.38 7.51 -6.24
C TYR A 213 2.86 8.68 -5.41
N ARG A 214 3.73 9.29 -4.63
CA ARG A 214 3.43 10.44 -3.80
C ARG A 214 3.76 11.72 -4.55
N VAL A 215 2.75 12.46 -4.94
CA VAL A 215 2.91 13.72 -5.69
C VAL A 215 3.80 14.72 -4.92
N SER A 216 3.63 14.80 -3.59
CA SER A 216 4.43 15.68 -2.74
C SER A 216 5.93 15.37 -2.69
N ASN A 217 6.32 14.18 -3.09
CA ASN A 217 7.71 13.72 -3.11
C ASN A 217 8.21 13.46 -4.53
N SER A 218 7.34 13.55 -5.53
CA SER A 218 7.60 13.16 -6.93
C SER A 218 8.19 11.75 -7.06
N GLN A 219 7.72 10.81 -6.21
CA GLN A 219 8.29 9.46 -6.13
C GLN A 219 7.24 8.40 -5.82
N LEU A 220 7.47 7.20 -6.34
CA LEU A 220 6.78 6.02 -5.85
C LEU A 220 7.40 5.59 -4.51
N LYS A 221 6.53 5.26 -3.56
CA LYS A 221 6.91 4.77 -2.24
C LYS A 221 6.27 3.42 -1.96
N THR A 222 7.05 2.55 -1.32
CA THR A 222 6.62 1.20 -0.94
C THR A 222 5.88 1.20 0.40
N MET A 223 5.30 0.06 0.79
CA MET A 223 4.65 -0.07 2.09
C MET A 223 5.68 -0.06 3.23
N GLN A 224 6.84 -0.68 3.04
CA GLN A 224 7.94 -0.63 4.01
C GLN A 224 8.39 0.81 4.26
N TRP A 225 8.54 1.60 3.17
CA TRP A 225 8.84 3.03 3.31
C TRP A 225 7.75 3.75 4.12
N ARG A 226 6.47 3.46 3.85
CA ARG A 226 5.36 4.13 4.56
C ARG A 226 5.34 3.81 6.04
N ILE A 227 5.62 2.57 6.40
CA ILE A 227 5.74 2.14 7.80
C ILE A 227 6.88 2.90 8.47
N ASN A 228 8.07 2.90 7.86
CA ASN A 228 9.24 3.63 8.36
C ASN A 228 8.97 5.13 8.53
N ASP A 229 8.32 5.77 7.55
CA ASP A 229 7.96 7.20 7.63
C ASP A 229 7.00 7.48 8.80
N CYS A 230 6.05 6.58 9.08
CA CYS A 230 5.18 6.70 10.25
C CYS A 230 5.96 6.56 11.56
N PHE A 231 6.85 5.59 11.66
CA PHE A 231 7.72 5.40 12.84
C PHE A 231 8.55 6.66 13.11
N ARG A 232 9.22 7.17 12.07
CA ARG A 232 10.00 8.41 12.15
C ARG A 232 9.16 9.61 12.59
N GLN A 233 7.95 9.79 12.03
CA GLN A 233 7.07 10.90 12.38
C GLN A 233 6.56 10.80 13.82
N GLN A 234 6.35 9.60 14.34
CA GLN A 234 5.93 9.34 15.71
C GLN A 234 7.09 9.24 16.71
N ARG A 235 8.33 9.43 16.25
CA ARG A 235 9.53 9.28 17.09
C ARG A 235 9.65 7.89 17.71
N PHE A 236 9.13 6.87 17.04
CA PHE A 236 9.40 5.48 17.39
C PHE A 236 10.83 5.10 17.01
N PRO A 237 11.44 4.09 17.68
CA PRO A 237 12.65 3.47 17.17
C PRO A 237 12.40 2.98 15.74
N GLU A 238 13.34 3.25 14.82
CA GLU A 238 13.20 2.83 13.43
C GLU A 238 13.17 1.30 13.36
N PRO A 239 12.16 0.72 12.69
CA PRO A 239 12.15 -0.72 12.45
C PRO A 239 13.18 -1.03 11.36
N GLY A 240 13.92 -2.11 11.52
CA GLY A 240 14.81 -2.59 10.47
C GLY A 240 14.02 -2.87 9.17
N TYR A 241 14.59 -2.52 8.03
CA TYR A 241 14.00 -2.83 6.73
C TYR A 241 13.85 -4.35 6.55
N GLY A 242 12.67 -4.79 6.07
CA GLY A 242 12.36 -6.20 5.92
C GLY A 242 12.33 -7.00 7.22
N SER A 243 12.32 -6.31 8.39
CA SER A 243 12.22 -6.97 9.70
C SER A 243 10.88 -7.66 9.90
N ASP A 244 10.84 -8.63 10.81
CA ASP A 244 9.61 -9.31 11.15
C ASP A 244 8.51 -8.34 11.63
N ALA A 245 8.88 -7.22 12.24
CA ALA A 245 7.95 -6.18 12.67
C ALA A 245 7.28 -5.47 11.48
N THR A 246 8.04 -5.05 10.48
CA THR A 246 7.50 -4.36 9.29
C THR A 246 6.70 -5.31 8.41
N VAL A 247 7.18 -6.55 8.24
CA VAL A 247 6.46 -7.61 7.52
C VAL A 247 5.14 -7.96 8.24
N ALA A 248 5.15 -8.04 9.57
CA ALA A 248 3.95 -8.33 10.36
C ALA A 248 2.91 -7.20 10.28
N LEU A 249 3.32 -5.94 10.33
CA LEU A 249 2.43 -4.80 10.11
C LEU A 249 1.84 -4.81 8.69
N THR A 250 2.65 -5.12 7.68
CA THR A 250 2.19 -5.30 6.30
C THR A 250 1.19 -6.45 6.20
N MET A 251 1.46 -7.59 6.86
CA MET A 251 0.56 -8.76 6.93
C MET A 251 -0.80 -8.39 7.54
N TYR A 252 -0.81 -7.66 8.65
CA TYR A 252 -2.05 -7.22 9.29
C TYR A 252 -2.91 -6.36 8.35
N MET A 253 -2.31 -5.36 7.71
CA MET A 253 -3.03 -4.49 6.78
C MET A 253 -3.50 -5.21 5.52
N ALA A 254 -2.68 -6.10 4.97
CA ALA A 254 -2.99 -6.87 3.76
C ALA A 254 -4.15 -7.84 4.00
N VAL A 255 -4.16 -8.57 5.13
CA VAL A 255 -5.26 -9.46 5.51
C VAL A 255 -6.55 -8.68 5.73
N ASN A 256 -6.50 -7.49 6.35
CA ASN A 256 -7.68 -6.63 6.50
C ASN A 256 -8.21 -6.13 5.13
N ALA A 257 -7.36 -6.06 4.11
CA ALA A 257 -7.73 -5.71 2.74
C ALA A 257 -8.29 -6.89 1.91
N ASN A 258 -8.26 -8.12 2.43
CA ASN A 258 -8.73 -9.29 1.70
C ASN A 258 -10.15 -9.12 1.14
N GLY A 259 -10.37 -9.68 -0.05
CA GLY A 259 -11.61 -9.63 -0.79
C GLY A 259 -11.78 -8.39 -1.68
N ALA A 260 -10.96 -7.35 -1.51
CA ALA A 260 -10.97 -6.20 -2.41
C ALA A 260 -10.17 -6.47 -3.68
N ILE A 261 -10.53 -5.80 -4.77
CA ILE A 261 -9.74 -5.81 -6.00
C ILE A 261 -8.52 -4.90 -5.82
N TYR A 262 -7.33 -5.42 -6.11
CA TYR A 262 -6.11 -4.62 -6.11
C TYR A 262 -6.09 -3.65 -7.30
N ARG A 263 -5.79 -2.39 -7.04
CA ARG A 263 -5.85 -1.29 -8.03
C ARG A 263 -4.53 -0.53 -8.17
N GLY A 264 -3.55 -0.92 -7.36
CA GLY A 264 -2.22 -0.29 -7.38
C GLY A 264 -1.31 -0.82 -8.50
N PRO A 265 -0.11 -0.26 -8.60
CA PRO A 265 0.35 0.94 -7.91
C PRO A 265 -0.52 2.16 -8.20
N GLY A 266 -0.76 3.01 -7.19
CA GLY A 266 -1.66 4.15 -7.34
C GLY A 266 -0.99 5.49 -7.07
N THR A 267 -1.66 6.59 -7.41
CA THR A 267 -1.21 7.95 -7.09
C THR A 267 -1.72 8.36 -5.71
N LYS A 268 -0.88 9.01 -4.92
CA LYS A 268 -1.15 9.53 -3.57
C LYS A 268 -0.76 10.99 -3.47
N ARG A 269 -1.49 11.74 -2.66
CA ARG A 269 -1.12 13.12 -2.32
C ARG A 269 0.01 13.17 -1.31
#